data_9775ef27af3c82fa948aec68930a3df4
#
_entry.id   9775ef27af3c82fa948aec68930a3df4
#
_cell.length_a   1.000
_cell.length_b   1.000
_cell.length_c   1.000
_cell.angle_alpha   90.00
_cell.angle_beta   90.00
_cell.angle_gamma   90.00
#
_symmetry.space_group_name_H-M   'P 1'
#
loop_
_entity.id
_entity.type
_entity.pdbx_description
1 polymer ?
#
loop_
_entity_poly.entity_id
_entity_poly.type
_entity_poly.pdbx_seq_one_letter_code
_entity_poly.pdbx_strand_id
1 'polypeptide(L)'
;MPEIKADVNDTTLLRGKYSGCVVMYDWSGRHVLGEKPVCMSVSRTGEEISGYLLLGTDSVPFKADITAEGSLKFKKSYVSLKERYTFNGKVQYRLDSADLDIWNDRIRGRLSLYSLSQREPERPMFMELYRGAYGKTDNDNTCANGYIAIAPNPFDSQFDAIFELRENATATARVFDKFGVLIWQQSLGTFEAGKHKVTLSPDIRPGYHVLNISAGKQVLRTIIVKKGDN
;
A
#
# COMPACT_ATOMS: atom_id res chain seq x y z
N MET A 1 -18.91 3.76 8.81
CA MET A 1 -19.06 2.46 9.52
C MET A 1 -17.94 2.39 10.54
N PRO A 2 -18.19 1.95 11.78
CA PRO A 2 -17.11 1.75 12.74
C PRO A 2 -16.11 0.74 12.17
N GLU A 3 -14.82 1.02 12.33
CA GLU A 3 -13.75 0.09 11.94
C GLU A 3 -13.76 -1.09 12.93
N ILE A 4 -14.11 -2.28 12.47
CA ILE A 4 -14.17 -3.48 13.30
C ILE A 4 -12.87 -4.25 13.10
N LYS A 5 -12.08 -4.41 14.17
CA LYS A 5 -10.94 -5.33 14.18
C LYS A 5 -11.43 -6.75 13.90
N ALA A 6 -10.65 -7.49 13.17
CA ALA A 6 -10.98 -8.87 12.83
C ALA A 6 -10.98 -9.77 14.09
N ASP A 7 -11.87 -10.74 14.13
CA ASP A 7 -11.82 -11.78 15.15
C ASP A 7 -10.61 -12.69 14.87
N VAL A 8 -9.67 -12.73 15.79
CA VAL A 8 -8.40 -13.48 15.67
C VAL A 8 -8.63 -14.99 15.56
N ASN A 9 -9.75 -15.46 16.09
CA ASN A 9 -10.14 -16.88 16.06
C ASN A 9 -10.74 -17.31 14.72
N ASP A 10 -11.13 -16.36 13.87
CA ASP A 10 -11.59 -16.69 12.53
C ASP A 10 -10.43 -17.16 11.67
N THR A 11 -10.35 -18.48 11.46
CA THR A 11 -9.30 -19.12 10.66
C THR A 11 -9.40 -18.79 9.16
N THR A 12 -10.48 -18.18 8.70
CA THR A 12 -10.65 -17.72 7.32
C THR A 12 -9.99 -16.37 7.09
N LEU A 13 -9.76 -15.61 8.15
CA LEU A 13 -8.97 -14.39 8.11
C LEU A 13 -7.51 -14.71 7.80
N LEU A 14 -6.82 -13.80 7.18
CA LEU A 14 -5.41 -13.93 6.79
C LEU A 14 -5.13 -15.06 5.78
N ARG A 15 -6.10 -15.44 4.98
CA ARG A 15 -5.85 -16.26 3.78
C ARG A 15 -6.08 -15.43 2.54
N GLY A 16 -5.22 -15.60 1.54
CA GLY A 16 -5.38 -14.97 0.23
C GLY A 16 -4.39 -13.86 -0.04
N LYS A 17 -4.79 -12.98 -0.92
CA LYS A 17 -3.92 -11.94 -1.45
C LYS A 17 -4.44 -10.56 -1.03
N TYR A 18 -3.49 -9.70 -0.70
CA TYR A 18 -3.70 -8.31 -0.31
C TYR A 18 -2.83 -7.42 -1.19
N SER A 19 -3.29 -6.21 -1.47
CA SER A 19 -2.50 -5.23 -2.20
C SER A 19 -2.71 -3.83 -1.65
N GLY A 20 -1.70 -3.00 -1.82
CA GLY A 20 -1.69 -1.63 -1.34
C GLY A 20 -0.33 -0.99 -1.51
N CYS A 21 0.12 -0.25 -0.53
CA CYS A 21 1.38 0.45 -0.57
C CYS A 21 2.16 0.40 0.75
N VAL A 22 3.46 0.61 0.62
CA VAL A 22 4.36 0.98 1.71
C VAL A 22 4.75 2.43 1.52
N VAL A 23 4.49 3.24 2.52
CA VAL A 23 4.90 4.64 2.60
C VAL A 23 6.16 4.75 3.43
N MET A 24 7.20 5.38 2.88
CA MET A 24 8.45 5.64 3.56
C MET A 24 8.46 7.08 4.08
N TYR A 25 8.86 7.26 5.32
CA TYR A 25 8.98 8.56 5.97
C TYR A 25 10.44 8.95 6.18
N ASP A 26 10.69 10.23 6.41
CA ASP A 26 11.96 10.70 6.95
C ASP A 26 12.18 10.16 8.38
N TRP A 27 13.36 10.36 8.94
CA TRP A 27 13.68 9.92 10.30
C TRP A 27 12.81 10.55 11.38
N SER A 28 12.24 11.72 11.12
CA SER A 28 11.27 12.36 12.02
C SER A 28 9.88 11.71 12.00
N GLY A 29 9.59 10.89 10.97
CA GLY A 29 8.29 10.30 10.72
C GLY A 29 7.22 11.30 10.27
N ARG A 30 7.62 12.52 9.89
CA ARG A 30 6.69 13.61 9.56
C ARG A 30 6.53 13.84 8.06
N HIS A 31 7.59 13.56 7.27
CA HIS A 31 7.59 13.82 5.84
C HIS A 31 7.64 12.51 5.07
N VAL A 32 6.76 12.38 4.09
CA VAL A 32 6.76 11.25 3.16
C VAL A 32 7.89 11.44 2.17
N LEU A 33 8.77 10.46 2.07
CA LEU A 33 9.88 10.42 1.12
C LEU A 33 9.54 9.67 -0.15
N GLY A 34 8.61 8.74 -0.06
CA GLY A 34 8.18 7.94 -1.18
C GLY A 34 7.14 6.91 -0.81
N GLU A 35 6.53 6.37 -1.84
CA GLU A 35 5.54 5.32 -1.76
C GLU A 35 5.89 4.23 -2.75
N LYS A 36 5.72 2.96 -2.37
CA LYS A 36 5.94 1.82 -3.25
C LYS A 36 4.73 0.89 -3.21
N PRO A 37 4.26 0.40 -4.35
CA PRO A 37 3.22 -0.62 -4.37
C PRO A 37 3.76 -1.90 -3.71
N VAL A 38 2.91 -2.55 -2.95
CA VAL A 38 3.22 -3.82 -2.31
C VAL A 38 2.04 -4.77 -2.40
N CYS A 39 2.32 -6.03 -2.62
CA CYS A 39 1.34 -7.10 -2.53
C CYS A 39 1.80 -8.10 -1.50
N MET A 40 0.85 -8.68 -0.78
CA MET A 40 1.10 -9.71 0.20
C MET A 40 0.23 -10.94 -0.12
N SER A 41 0.86 -12.09 -0.23
CA SER A 41 0.16 -13.36 -0.25
C SER A 41 0.32 -14.03 1.10
N VAL A 42 -0.79 -14.45 1.70
CA VAL A 42 -0.80 -15.05 3.04
C VAL A 42 -1.45 -16.42 2.98
N SER A 43 -0.79 -17.38 3.60
CA SER A 43 -1.30 -18.71 3.88
C SER A 43 -1.29 -18.96 5.39
N ARG A 44 -2.35 -19.54 5.90
CA ARG A 44 -2.45 -19.97 7.30
C ARG A 44 -2.72 -21.47 7.36
N THR A 45 -1.86 -22.18 8.09
CA THR A 45 -2.00 -23.63 8.35
C THR A 45 -1.95 -23.83 9.86
N GLY A 46 -3.12 -24.04 10.47
CA GLY A 46 -3.24 -24.04 11.92
C GLY A 46 -2.86 -22.67 12.50
N GLU A 47 -1.86 -22.67 13.37
CA GLU A 47 -1.33 -21.44 13.98
C GLU A 47 -0.17 -20.81 13.15
N GLU A 48 0.39 -21.55 12.21
CA GLU A 48 1.49 -21.06 11.38
C GLU A 48 0.96 -20.16 10.26
N ILE A 49 1.48 -18.94 10.20
CA ILE A 49 1.21 -17.98 9.15
C ILE A 49 2.50 -17.78 8.36
N SER A 50 2.38 -17.93 7.07
CA SER A 50 3.49 -17.73 6.15
C SER A 50 3.03 -17.09 4.86
N GLY A 51 3.96 -16.52 4.11
CA GLY A 51 3.63 -15.90 2.84
C GLY A 51 4.81 -15.19 2.23
N TYR A 52 4.51 -14.27 1.33
CA TYR A 52 5.50 -13.39 0.76
C TYR A 52 4.94 -11.99 0.49
N LEU A 53 5.83 -11.00 0.62
CA LEU A 53 5.61 -9.63 0.18
C LEU A 53 6.28 -9.45 -1.18
N LEU A 54 5.57 -8.85 -2.13
CA LEU A 54 6.13 -8.36 -3.38
C LEU A 54 6.38 -6.86 -3.24
N LEU A 55 7.64 -6.47 -3.18
CA LEU A 55 8.11 -5.09 -3.13
C LEU A 55 8.71 -4.74 -4.51
N GLY A 56 7.89 -4.21 -5.40
CA GLY A 56 8.27 -4.06 -6.79
C GLY A 56 8.49 -5.43 -7.46
N THR A 57 9.73 -5.72 -7.88
CA THR A 57 10.11 -7.02 -8.48
C THR A 57 10.67 -8.02 -7.46
N ASP A 58 10.85 -7.62 -6.22
CA ASP A 58 11.46 -8.46 -5.19
C ASP A 58 10.41 -9.19 -4.37
N SER A 59 10.58 -10.51 -4.26
CA SER A 59 9.74 -11.37 -3.42
C SER A 59 10.42 -11.61 -2.07
N VAL A 60 9.76 -11.21 -1.00
CA VAL A 60 10.24 -11.30 0.37
C VAL A 60 9.41 -12.34 1.12
N PRO A 61 9.91 -13.56 1.35
CA PRO A 61 9.18 -14.55 2.14
C PRO A 61 9.14 -14.11 3.61
N PHE A 62 8.02 -14.38 4.26
CA PHE A 62 7.86 -14.14 5.69
C PHE A 62 7.19 -15.32 6.40
N LYS A 63 7.46 -15.42 7.70
CA LYS A 63 6.68 -16.16 8.67
C LYS A 63 6.20 -15.17 9.73
N ALA A 64 5.03 -15.44 10.29
CA ALA A 64 4.43 -14.54 11.27
C ALA A 64 3.62 -15.31 12.31
N ASP A 65 3.41 -14.65 13.45
CA ASP A 65 2.49 -15.09 14.50
C ASP A 65 1.37 -14.04 14.62
N ILE A 66 0.21 -14.47 15.12
CA ILE A 66 -0.86 -13.53 15.51
C ILE A 66 -0.73 -13.31 17.01
N THR A 67 -0.69 -12.05 17.42
CA THR A 67 -0.70 -11.69 18.85
C THR A 67 -2.11 -11.81 19.43
N ALA A 68 -2.21 -11.85 20.75
CA ALA A 68 -3.50 -11.89 21.44
C ALA A 68 -4.38 -10.63 21.15
N GLU A 69 -3.74 -9.51 20.79
CA GLU A 69 -4.39 -8.25 20.44
C GLU A 69 -4.88 -8.22 18.99
N GLY A 70 -4.66 -9.28 18.21
CA GLY A 70 -5.09 -9.38 16.82
C GLY A 70 -4.16 -8.69 15.83
N SER A 71 -2.88 -8.59 16.13
CA SER A 71 -1.88 -8.07 15.24
C SER A 71 -1.02 -9.18 14.64
N LEU A 72 -0.62 -9.03 13.39
CA LEU A 72 0.30 -9.92 12.70
C LEU A 72 1.73 -9.45 12.97
N LYS A 73 2.52 -10.32 13.60
CA LYS A 73 3.92 -10.02 13.93
C LYS A 73 4.86 -10.90 13.13
N PHE A 74 5.68 -10.29 12.28
CA PHE A 74 6.62 -11.03 11.46
C PHE A 74 7.80 -11.56 12.28
N LYS A 75 8.18 -12.79 11.98
CA LYS A 75 9.43 -13.38 12.49
C LYS A 75 10.61 -12.77 11.74
N LYS A 76 11.72 -12.57 12.45
CA LYS A 76 12.96 -12.08 11.83
C LYS A 76 13.37 -12.94 10.65
N SER A 77 13.64 -12.32 9.53
CA SER A 77 14.13 -12.99 8.32
C SER A 77 15.11 -12.10 7.57
N TYR A 78 15.94 -12.73 6.72
CA TYR A 78 16.87 -12.01 5.87
C TYR A 78 16.32 -11.94 4.47
N VAL A 79 16.39 -10.75 3.86
CA VAL A 79 15.87 -10.48 2.54
C VAL A 79 16.88 -9.70 1.71
N SER A 80 16.89 -9.94 0.42
CA SER A 80 17.72 -9.19 -0.53
C SER A 80 16.82 -8.40 -1.44
N LEU A 81 16.93 -7.08 -1.42
CA LEU A 81 16.14 -6.17 -2.24
C LEU A 81 17.04 -5.48 -3.27
N LYS A 82 16.49 -5.23 -4.46
CA LYS A 82 17.15 -4.38 -5.46
C LYS A 82 16.89 -2.93 -5.11
N GLU A 83 17.91 -2.24 -4.67
CA GLU A 83 17.81 -0.80 -4.48
C GLU A 83 17.97 -0.06 -5.80
N ARG A 84 17.12 0.95 -5.99
CA ARG A 84 17.19 1.84 -7.17
C ARG A 84 18.47 2.69 -7.23
N TYR A 85 19.17 2.80 -6.10
CA TYR A 85 20.31 3.71 -5.93
C TYR A 85 21.68 3.03 -5.85
N THR A 86 21.73 1.71 -5.81
CA THR A 86 23.01 0.97 -5.86
C THR A 86 23.24 0.45 -7.27
N PHE A 87 24.31 0.92 -7.89
CA PHE A 87 24.73 0.50 -9.24
C PHE A 87 25.13 -0.97 -9.32
N ASN A 88 25.41 -1.64 -8.21
CA ASN A 88 26.03 -2.97 -8.19
C ASN A 88 25.38 -3.91 -7.17
N GLY A 89 24.12 -4.30 -7.37
CA GLY A 89 23.65 -5.49 -6.70
C GLY A 89 22.48 -5.32 -5.73
N LYS A 90 22.14 -6.44 -5.10
CA LYS A 90 21.09 -6.52 -4.10
C LYS A 90 21.62 -6.08 -2.74
N VAL A 91 20.89 -5.20 -2.07
CA VAL A 91 21.16 -4.86 -0.68
C VAL A 91 20.51 -5.89 0.22
N GLN A 92 21.27 -6.36 1.20
CA GLN A 92 20.75 -7.30 2.19
C GLN A 92 20.15 -6.55 3.37
N TYR A 93 18.94 -6.92 3.69
CA TYR A 93 18.20 -6.43 4.84
C TYR A 93 17.82 -7.57 5.77
N ARG A 94 17.67 -7.24 7.04
CA ARG A 94 16.96 -8.05 8.00
C ARG A 94 15.58 -7.46 8.20
N LEU A 95 14.54 -8.24 7.98
CA LEU A 95 13.19 -7.90 8.39
C LEU A 95 13.09 -8.12 9.90
N ASP A 96 13.11 -7.02 10.67
CA ASP A 96 13.16 -7.10 12.13
C ASP A 96 11.79 -7.32 12.74
N SER A 97 10.80 -6.56 12.28
CA SER A 97 9.42 -6.72 12.70
C SER A 97 8.47 -6.09 11.68
N ALA A 98 7.24 -6.57 11.68
CA ALA A 98 6.11 -5.85 11.17
C ALA A 98 5.00 -6.01 12.20
N ASP A 99 4.55 -4.91 12.79
CA ASP A 99 3.39 -4.89 13.67
C ASP A 99 2.21 -4.40 12.84
N LEU A 100 1.40 -5.35 12.38
CA LEU A 100 0.31 -5.10 11.44
C LEU A 100 -1.01 -5.44 12.08
N ASP A 101 -1.85 -4.46 12.30
CA ASP A 101 -3.24 -4.66 12.72
C ASP A 101 -4.05 -5.32 11.60
N ILE A 102 -4.84 -6.31 11.97
CA ILE A 102 -5.71 -7.05 11.06
C ILE A 102 -7.13 -6.52 11.20
N TRP A 103 -7.70 -6.11 10.08
CA TRP A 103 -9.09 -5.69 9.95
C TRP A 103 -9.79 -6.63 8.97
N ASN A 104 -11.12 -6.63 8.93
CA ASN A 104 -11.87 -7.54 8.05
C ASN A 104 -11.49 -7.44 6.57
N ASP A 105 -11.17 -6.24 6.11
CA ASP A 105 -10.89 -5.92 4.71
C ASP A 105 -9.45 -5.48 4.44
N ARG A 106 -8.65 -5.24 5.48
CA ARG A 106 -7.30 -4.67 5.34
C ARG A 106 -6.34 -5.09 6.44
N ILE A 107 -5.08 -4.91 6.16
CA ILE A 107 -3.95 -5.08 7.08
C ILE A 107 -3.16 -3.78 7.03
N ARG A 108 -2.85 -3.19 8.19
CA ARG A 108 -2.05 -1.97 8.24
C ARG A 108 -1.12 -1.93 9.44
N GLY A 109 0.01 -1.25 9.30
CA GLY A 109 0.94 -1.04 10.41
C GLY A 109 2.35 -0.71 9.97
N ARG A 110 3.27 -0.85 10.89
CA ARG A 110 4.69 -0.52 10.68
C ARG A 110 5.46 -1.71 10.13
N LEU A 111 6.36 -1.44 9.21
CA LEU A 111 7.34 -2.38 8.68
C LEU A 111 8.74 -1.87 9.07
N SER A 112 9.54 -2.71 9.72
CA SER A 112 10.89 -2.37 10.16
C SER A 112 11.92 -3.23 9.44
N LEU A 113 12.79 -2.58 8.68
CA LEU A 113 13.94 -3.19 8.03
C LEU A 113 15.24 -2.68 8.68
N TYR A 114 16.26 -3.51 8.68
CA TYR A 114 17.60 -3.17 9.12
C TYR A 114 18.58 -3.46 8.00
N SER A 115 19.32 -2.45 7.55
CA SER A 115 20.34 -2.59 6.51
C SER A 115 21.57 -3.28 7.10
N LEU A 116 21.94 -4.45 6.54
CA LEU A 116 23.12 -5.18 7.00
C LEU A 116 24.42 -4.53 6.51
N SER A 117 24.38 -3.86 5.37
CA SER A 117 25.53 -3.17 4.80
C SER A 117 25.87 -1.88 5.54
N GLN A 118 24.84 -1.11 5.90
CA GLN A 118 24.99 0.16 6.61
C GLN A 118 25.04 -0.01 8.14
N ARG A 119 24.60 -1.21 8.62
CA ARG A 119 24.50 -1.53 10.06
C ARG A 119 23.58 -0.58 10.84
N GLU A 120 22.50 -0.16 10.20
CA GLU A 120 21.50 0.74 10.80
C GLU A 120 20.07 0.36 10.40
N PRO A 121 19.07 0.75 11.20
CA PRO A 121 17.68 0.62 10.80
C PRO A 121 17.39 1.41 9.54
N GLU A 122 16.49 0.90 8.71
CA GLU A 122 15.91 1.69 7.64
C GLU A 122 14.89 2.70 8.18
N ARG A 123 14.62 3.71 7.36
CA ARG A 123 13.66 4.77 7.68
C ARG A 123 12.29 4.20 8.04
N PRO A 124 11.51 4.90 8.86
CA PRO A 124 10.18 4.44 9.23
C PRO A 124 9.30 4.18 8.00
N MET A 125 8.70 3.01 7.96
CA MET A 125 7.78 2.59 6.90
C MET A 125 6.43 2.22 7.49
N PHE A 126 5.37 2.58 6.79
CA PHE A 126 4.01 2.20 7.11
C PHE A 126 3.38 1.48 5.91
N MET A 127 2.77 0.35 6.17
CA MET A 127 2.14 -0.49 5.15
C MET A 127 0.63 -0.51 5.36
N GLU A 128 -0.12 -0.35 4.27
CA GLU A 128 -1.58 -0.53 4.27
C GLU A 128 -1.98 -1.36 3.05
N LEU A 129 -2.64 -2.48 3.30
CA LEU A 129 -3.02 -3.47 2.31
C LEU A 129 -4.49 -3.81 2.43
N TYR A 130 -5.16 -3.97 1.31
CA TYR A 130 -6.58 -4.32 1.19
C TYR A 130 -6.75 -5.71 0.60
N ARG A 131 -7.73 -6.45 1.12
CA ARG A 131 -8.08 -7.79 0.66
C ARG A 131 -8.74 -7.75 -0.71
N GLY A 132 -8.42 -8.73 -1.57
CA GLY A 132 -9.17 -8.99 -2.80
C GLY A 132 -8.92 -8.02 -3.95
N ALA A 133 -7.95 -7.12 -3.81
CA ALA A 133 -7.57 -6.22 -4.90
C ALA A 133 -6.68 -6.90 -5.97
N TYR A 134 -6.72 -8.22 -6.14
CA TYR A 134 -5.99 -8.96 -7.16
C TYR A 134 -6.85 -9.31 -8.37
N GLY A 135 -6.36 -9.01 -9.57
CA GLY A 135 -6.86 -9.58 -10.81
C GLY A 135 -6.44 -11.04 -10.98
N LYS A 136 -7.33 -11.79 -11.54
CA LYS A 136 -7.02 -13.13 -12.03
C LYS A 136 -6.15 -13.02 -13.29
N THR A 137 -4.86 -13.15 -13.14
CA THR A 137 -4.02 -13.78 -14.16
C THR A 137 -3.02 -14.63 -13.41
N ASP A 138 -3.13 -15.93 -13.55
CA ASP A 138 -2.39 -16.96 -12.81
C ASP A 138 -0.88 -16.97 -13.10
N ASN A 139 -0.35 -16.06 -13.90
CA ASN A 139 1.05 -16.06 -14.35
C ASN A 139 1.81 -14.74 -14.16
N ASP A 140 1.23 -13.69 -13.62
CA ASP A 140 1.97 -12.45 -13.37
C ASP A 140 2.23 -12.25 -11.88
N ASN A 141 3.50 -12.41 -11.49
CA ASN A 141 4.06 -11.97 -10.21
C ASN A 141 4.10 -10.44 -10.08
N THR A 142 3.34 -9.72 -10.87
CA THR A 142 3.23 -8.27 -10.79
C THR A 142 2.09 -7.91 -9.83
N CYS A 143 2.34 -6.97 -8.93
CA CYS A 143 1.30 -6.31 -8.17
C CYS A 143 0.45 -5.47 -9.13
N ALA A 144 -0.30 -6.13 -9.98
CA ALA A 144 -1.18 -5.49 -10.95
C ALA A 144 -2.46 -5.02 -10.27
N ASN A 145 -2.35 -4.20 -9.23
CA ASN A 145 -3.49 -3.59 -8.62
C ASN A 145 -3.25 -2.19 -8.20
N GLY A 146 -3.85 -1.36 -8.95
CA GLY A 146 -4.36 -0.14 -8.45
C GLY A 146 -3.34 0.89 -8.03
N TYR A 147 -2.16 0.89 -8.66
CA TYR A 147 -1.28 2.04 -8.61
C TYR A 147 -1.91 3.17 -9.43
N ILE A 148 -2.04 4.32 -8.80
CA ILE A 148 -2.35 5.57 -9.49
C ILE A 148 -1.04 6.33 -9.61
N ALA A 149 -0.55 6.54 -10.83
CA ALA A 149 0.54 7.49 -11.05
C ALA A 149 -0.03 8.90 -11.03
N ILE A 150 0.60 9.79 -10.28
CA ILE A 150 0.19 11.19 -10.15
C ILE A 150 1.29 12.09 -10.69
N ALA A 151 0.93 13.04 -11.56
CA ALA A 151 1.86 14.02 -12.08
C ALA A 151 1.16 15.37 -12.36
N PRO A 152 1.70 16.49 -11.86
CA PRO A 152 2.78 16.59 -10.88
C PRO A 152 2.36 16.17 -9.46
N ASN A 153 3.31 15.72 -8.65
CA ASN A 153 3.12 15.51 -7.23
C ASN A 153 4.44 15.85 -6.50
N PRO A 154 4.53 16.96 -5.76
CA PRO A 154 3.46 17.87 -5.33
C PRO A 154 2.80 18.67 -6.47
N PHE A 155 1.50 18.99 -6.32
CA PHE A 155 0.71 19.78 -7.27
C PHE A 155 0.27 21.13 -6.70
N ASP A 156 0.00 22.08 -7.61
CA ASP A 156 -0.52 23.41 -7.24
C ASP A 156 -2.06 23.45 -7.29
N SER A 157 -2.65 23.41 -8.48
CA SER A 157 -4.11 23.49 -8.68
C SER A 157 -4.72 22.19 -9.17
N GLN A 158 -3.96 21.43 -9.98
CA GLN A 158 -4.41 20.19 -10.62
C GLN A 158 -3.27 19.21 -10.81
N PHE A 159 -3.65 17.96 -11.02
CA PHE A 159 -2.74 16.87 -11.38
C PHE A 159 -3.44 15.85 -12.28
N ASP A 160 -2.64 15.11 -13.03
CA ASP A 160 -3.10 13.96 -13.78
C ASP A 160 -3.01 12.70 -12.93
N ALA A 161 -4.10 11.97 -12.86
CA ALA A 161 -4.16 10.63 -12.30
C ALA A 161 -4.16 9.62 -13.45
N ILE A 162 -3.15 8.75 -13.50
CA ILE A 162 -3.02 7.70 -14.50
C ILE A 162 -3.24 6.36 -13.79
N PHE A 163 -4.22 5.60 -14.24
CA PHE A 163 -4.58 4.32 -13.62
C PHE A 163 -5.06 3.31 -14.66
N GLU A 164 -5.16 2.06 -14.26
CA GLU A 164 -5.63 0.97 -15.13
C GLU A 164 -6.83 0.27 -14.48
N LEU A 165 -7.90 0.11 -15.26
CA LEU A 165 -9.08 -0.65 -14.87
C LEU A 165 -9.07 -2.03 -15.54
N ARG A 166 -9.55 -3.03 -14.83
CA ARG A 166 -9.61 -4.43 -15.30
C ARG A 166 -10.91 -4.76 -15.99
N GLU A 167 -11.95 -4.06 -15.65
CA GLU A 167 -13.29 -4.22 -16.18
C GLU A 167 -13.92 -2.84 -16.40
N ASN A 168 -14.92 -2.81 -17.26
CA ASN A 168 -15.70 -1.60 -17.45
C ASN A 168 -16.40 -1.21 -16.15
N ALA A 169 -16.20 0.00 -15.70
CA ALA A 169 -16.76 0.45 -14.44
C ALA A 169 -16.94 1.96 -14.37
N THR A 170 -17.94 2.39 -13.61
CA THR A 170 -18.07 3.79 -13.20
C THR A 170 -17.10 4.09 -12.08
N ALA A 171 -16.30 5.14 -12.26
CA ALA A 171 -15.27 5.54 -11.32
C ALA A 171 -15.64 6.80 -10.55
N THR A 172 -15.22 6.85 -9.31
CA THR A 172 -15.34 8.01 -8.41
C THR A 172 -14.01 8.27 -7.73
N ALA A 173 -13.52 9.50 -7.81
CA ALA A 173 -12.36 9.97 -7.06
C ALA A 173 -12.80 10.58 -5.72
N ARG A 174 -12.08 10.25 -4.67
CA ARG A 174 -12.27 10.79 -3.31
C ARG A 174 -10.93 11.17 -2.72
N VAL A 175 -10.89 12.31 -2.02
CA VAL A 175 -9.71 12.73 -1.27
C VAL A 175 -10.03 12.77 0.20
N PHE A 176 -9.15 12.18 0.98
CA PHE A 176 -9.24 12.13 2.45
C PHE A 176 -8.07 12.89 3.06
N ASP A 177 -8.30 13.52 4.18
CA ASP A 177 -7.25 14.14 4.96
C ASP A 177 -6.44 13.09 5.77
N LYS A 178 -5.44 13.56 6.51
CA LYS A 178 -4.60 12.73 7.37
C LYS A 178 -5.34 11.99 8.51
N PHE A 179 -6.56 12.42 8.81
CA PHE A 179 -7.43 11.79 9.81
C PHE A 179 -8.43 10.80 9.20
N GLY A 180 -8.42 10.65 7.86
CA GLY A 180 -9.35 9.80 7.14
C GLY A 180 -10.72 10.44 6.88
N VAL A 181 -10.84 11.76 7.07
CA VAL A 181 -12.06 12.50 6.78
C VAL A 181 -12.14 12.78 5.29
N LEU A 182 -13.28 12.47 4.66
CA LEU A 182 -13.54 12.80 3.26
C LEU A 182 -13.65 14.33 3.11
N ILE A 183 -12.75 14.92 2.32
CA ILE A 183 -12.67 16.37 2.12
C ILE A 183 -13.00 16.81 0.69
N TRP A 184 -12.99 15.89 -0.27
CA TRP A 184 -13.35 16.17 -1.66
C TRP A 184 -13.78 14.89 -2.38
N GLN A 185 -14.73 15.02 -3.32
CA GLN A 185 -15.20 13.91 -4.15
C GLN A 185 -15.63 14.40 -5.53
N GLN A 186 -15.35 13.60 -6.56
CA GLN A 186 -15.80 13.82 -7.95
C GLN A 186 -16.17 12.49 -8.60
N SER A 187 -17.32 12.46 -9.30
CA SER A 187 -17.62 11.36 -10.22
C SER A 187 -16.82 11.54 -11.49
N LEU A 188 -16.16 10.47 -11.95
CA LEU A 188 -15.32 10.50 -13.14
C LEU A 188 -16.03 9.97 -14.38
N GLY A 189 -17.21 9.37 -14.21
CA GLY A 189 -17.96 8.70 -15.28
C GLY A 189 -17.59 7.23 -15.44
N THR A 190 -18.00 6.65 -16.56
CA THR A 190 -17.76 5.25 -16.90
C THR A 190 -16.56 5.12 -17.82
N PHE A 191 -15.69 4.16 -17.50
CA PHE A 191 -14.49 3.82 -18.26
C PHE A 191 -14.56 2.35 -18.70
N GLU A 192 -13.96 2.08 -19.83
CA GLU A 192 -13.71 0.71 -20.27
C GLU A 192 -12.51 0.12 -19.50
N ALA A 193 -12.31 -1.20 -19.61
CA ALA A 193 -11.09 -1.83 -19.14
C ALA A 193 -9.85 -1.26 -19.88
N GLY A 194 -8.74 -1.03 -19.15
CA GLY A 194 -7.51 -0.49 -19.72
C GLY A 194 -6.96 0.72 -18.97
N LYS A 195 -5.96 1.37 -19.59
CA LYS A 195 -5.26 2.53 -19.02
C LYS A 195 -6.03 3.82 -19.29
N HIS A 196 -6.18 4.63 -18.25
CA HIS A 196 -6.86 5.91 -18.30
C HIS A 196 -6.01 7.01 -17.69
N LYS A 197 -6.22 8.23 -18.18
CA LYS A 197 -5.64 9.46 -17.67
C LYS A 197 -6.78 10.44 -17.40
N VAL A 198 -6.85 10.95 -16.19
CA VAL A 198 -7.87 11.91 -15.77
C VAL A 198 -7.20 13.07 -15.05
N THR A 199 -7.52 14.29 -15.45
CA THR A 199 -7.07 15.49 -14.73
C THR A 199 -8.03 15.80 -13.60
N LEU A 200 -7.49 15.94 -12.39
CA LEU A 200 -8.24 16.25 -11.17
C LEU A 200 -7.77 17.59 -10.58
N SER A 201 -8.73 18.38 -10.13
CA SER A 201 -8.49 19.72 -9.57
C SER A 201 -9.19 19.86 -8.21
N PRO A 202 -8.77 19.09 -7.19
CA PRO A 202 -9.42 19.12 -5.88
C PRO A 202 -9.15 20.44 -5.18
N ASP A 203 -10.22 21.10 -4.72
CA ASP A 203 -10.11 22.26 -3.82
C ASP A 203 -9.91 21.76 -2.38
N ILE A 204 -8.63 21.64 -2.00
CA ILE A 204 -8.19 21.13 -0.71
C ILE A 204 -7.07 21.99 -0.14
N ARG A 205 -6.90 21.96 1.17
CA ARG A 205 -5.81 22.70 1.84
C ARG A 205 -4.44 22.12 1.48
N PRO A 206 -3.36 22.94 1.58
CA PRO A 206 -2.00 22.45 1.45
C PRO A 206 -1.68 21.30 2.42
N GLY A 207 -0.88 20.34 1.96
CA GLY A 207 -0.42 19.20 2.76
C GLY A 207 -0.62 17.86 2.10
N TYR A 208 -0.48 16.81 2.89
CA TYR A 208 -0.61 15.42 2.45
C TYR A 208 -2.06 14.94 2.56
N HIS A 209 -2.52 14.29 1.51
CA HIS A 209 -3.87 13.74 1.42
C HIS A 209 -3.83 12.36 0.76
N VAL A 210 -4.87 11.58 0.95
CA VAL A 210 -5.03 10.28 0.31
C VAL A 210 -6.07 10.40 -0.81
N LEU A 211 -5.63 10.15 -2.03
CA LEU A 211 -6.53 9.99 -3.18
C LEU A 211 -6.98 8.54 -3.26
N ASN A 212 -8.27 8.36 -3.43
CA ASN A 212 -8.93 7.08 -3.64
C ASN A 212 -9.74 7.14 -4.93
N ILE A 213 -9.50 6.25 -5.90
CA ILE A 213 -10.35 6.06 -7.08
C ILE A 213 -11.03 4.71 -6.93
N SER A 214 -12.33 4.70 -6.75
CA SER A 214 -13.13 3.47 -6.71
C SER A 214 -13.87 3.28 -8.04
N ALA A 215 -13.73 2.08 -8.64
CA ALA A 215 -14.34 1.71 -9.90
C ALA A 215 -14.82 0.24 -9.82
N GLY A 216 -16.11 0.03 -9.76
CA GLY A 216 -16.68 -1.29 -9.52
C GLY A 216 -16.18 -1.90 -8.21
N LYS A 217 -15.50 -3.06 -8.31
CA LYS A 217 -14.85 -3.74 -7.18
C LYS A 217 -13.41 -3.31 -6.95
N GLN A 218 -12.86 -2.48 -7.85
CA GLN A 218 -11.48 -2.04 -7.78
C GLN A 218 -11.39 -0.72 -6.99
N VAL A 219 -10.46 -0.67 -6.05
CA VAL A 219 -10.14 0.55 -5.29
C VAL A 219 -8.66 0.82 -5.46
N LEU A 220 -8.36 1.97 -6.06
CA LEU A 220 -7.01 2.44 -6.32
C LEU A 220 -6.71 3.56 -5.34
N ARG A 221 -5.50 3.56 -4.76
CA ARG A 221 -5.14 4.55 -3.73
C ARG A 221 -3.71 5.04 -3.93
N THR A 222 -3.49 6.32 -3.64
CA THR A 222 -2.15 6.93 -3.61
C THR A 222 -2.15 8.17 -2.71
N ILE A 223 -0.95 8.64 -2.36
CA ILE A 223 -0.78 9.89 -1.63
C ILE A 223 -0.59 11.03 -2.64
N ILE A 224 -1.30 12.12 -2.41
CA ILE A 224 -1.15 13.36 -3.13
C ILE A 224 -0.69 14.47 -2.19
N VAL A 225 0.11 15.39 -2.71
CA VAL A 225 0.67 16.50 -1.94
C VAL A 225 0.27 17.80 -2.61
N LYS A 226 -0.55 18.58 -1.92
CA LYS A 226 -0.92 19.95 -2.32
C LYS A 226 0.14 20.91 -1.82
N LYS A 227 0.72 21.74 -2.72
CA LYS A 227 1.67 22.78 -2.32
C LYS A 227 0.99 23.85 -1.49
N GLY A 228 1.75 24.48 -0.59
CA GLY A 228 1.33 25.71 0.06
C GLY A 228 1.52 26.90 -0.89
N ASP A 229 0.68 27.91 -0.73
CA ASP A 229 0.92 29.21 -1.32
C ASP A 229 2.21 29.77 -0.71
N ASN A 230 3.19 30.12 -1.53
CA ASN A 230 4.40 30.82 -1.10
C ASN A 230 4.11 32.30 -0.86
#